data_41d294f4ee9155185a45dea19889db95
#
_entry.id   41d294f4ee9155185a45dea19889db95
#
_cell.length_a   1.000
_cell.length_b   1.000
_cell.length_c   1.000
_cell.angle_alpha   90.00
_cell.angle_beta   90.00
_cell.angle_gamma   90.00
#
_symmetry.space_group_name_H-M   'P 1'
#
loop_
_entity.id
_entity.type
_entity.pdbx_description
1 polymer ?
#
loop_
_entity_poly.entity_id
_entity_poly.type
_entity_poly.pdbx_seq_one_letter_code
_entity_poly.pdbx_strand_id
1 'polypeptide(L)'
;MAAYLQVPAQAVEQVAREDLIDALAGLDASFAERIAAAASAGEVLRYVARLENGACRVSIESVKRDGPLGAIRDGQNALVIHSRYYQPLPMVLRGYGAGAAVTAAGVFGDLLRTVWRPLDN
;
A
#
# COMPACT_ATOMS: atom_id res chain seq x y z
N MET A 1 -6.84 0.98 -13.89
CA MET A 1 -7.10 1.65 -12.60
C MET A 1 -8.14 0.93 -11.75
N ALA A 2 -9.28 0.53 -12.31
CA ALA A 2 -10.35 -0.20 -11.58
C ALA A 2 -9.84 -1.46 -10.84
N ALA A 3 -9.01 -2.28 -11.47
CA ALA A 3 -8.50 -3.50 -10.87
C ALA A 3 -7.66 -3.26 -9.59
N TYR A 4 -6.98 -2.13 -9.49
CA TYR A 4 -6.15 -1.79 -8.33
C TYR A 4 -6.98 -1.34 -7.13
N LEU A 5 -8.09 -0.65 -7.36
CA LEU A 5 -8.95 -0.12 -6.31
C LEU A 5 -10.04 -1.11 -5.89
N GLN A 6 -10.15 -2.27 -6.55
CA GLN A 6 -11.30 -3.17 -6.42
C GLN A 6 -12.66 -2.47 -6.65
N VAL A 7 -12.63 -1.44 -7.49
CA VAL A 7 -13.82 -0.78 -7.98
C VAL A 7 -14.39 -1.63 -9.10
N PRO A 8 -15.70 -1.86 -9.16
CA PRO A 8 -16.31 -2.54 -10.31
C PRO A 8 -15.92 -1.84 -11.61
N ALA A 9 -15.39 -2.60 -12.57
CA ALA A 9 -14.90 -2.05 -13.83
C ALA A 9 -15.95 -1.16 -14.51
N GLN A 10 -17.21 -1.60 -14.47
CA GLN A 10 -18.35 -0.88 -15.03
C GLN A 10 -18.57 0.50 -14.41
N ALA A 11 -18.10 0.75 -13.19
CA ALA A 11 -18.24 2.03 -12.52
C ALA A 11 -17.27 3.11 -13.06
N VAL A 12 -16.22 2.71 -13.82
CA VAL A 12 -15.16 3.63 -14.27
C VAL A 12 -14.83 3.53 -15.76
N GLU A 13 -15.16 2.45 -16.45
CA GLU A 13 -14.76 2.23 -17.85
C GLU A 13 -15.42 3.17 -18.86
N GLN A 14 -16.60 3.70 -18.56
CA GLN A 14 -17.38 4.57 -19.43
C GLN A 14 -17.50 6.01 -18.91
N VAL A 15 -16.73 6.35 -17.87
CA VAL A 15 -16.78 7.67 -17.25
C VAL A 15 -15.67 8.55 -17.81
N ALA A 16 -16.01 9.75 -18.24
CA ALA A 16 -15.02 10.76 -18.62
C ALA A 16 -14.10 11.07 -17.43
N ARG A 17 -12.86 11.45 -17.72
CA ARG A 17 -11.84 11.65 -16.68
C ARG A 17 -12.25 12.75 -15.68
N GLU A 18 -12.89 13.80 -16.17
CA GLU A 18 -13.43 14.92 -15.38
C GLU A 18 -14.53 14.50 -14.42
N ASP A 19 -15.35 13.50 -14.79
CA ASP A 19 -16.50 13.05 -14.01
C ASP A 19 -16.16 11.89 -13.06
N LEU A 20 -14.91 11.42 -13.07
CA LEU A 20 -14.51 10.22 -12.33
C LEU A 20 -14.73 10.34 -10.82
N ILE A 21 -14.48 11.50 -10.25
CA ILE A 21 -14.67 11.73 -8.80
C ILE A 21 -16.14 11.59 -8.42
N ASP A 22 -17.02 12.20 -9.20
CA ASP A 22 -18.47 12.15 -8.94
C ASP A 22 -19.03 10.73 -9.13
N ALA A 23 -18.54 10.01 -10.13
CA ALA A 23 -18.90 8.60 -10.34
C ALA A 23 -18.46 7.69 -9.18
N LEU A 24 -17.33 7.98 -8.53
CA LEU A 24 -16.85 7.22 -7.38
C LEU A 24 -17.70 7.43 -6.13
N ALA A 25 -18.42 8.56 -6.01
CA ALA A 25 -19.34 8.80 -4.87
C ALA A 25 -20.42 7.72 -4.74
N GLY A 26 -20.83 7.09 -5.86
CA GLY A 26 -21.75 5.96 -5.85
C GLY A 26 -21.24 4.71 -5.10
N LEU A 27 -19.96 4.65 -4.79
CA LEU A 27 -19.34 3.54 -4.06
C LEU A 27 -19.24 3.80 -2.55
N ASP A 28 -19.53 5.01 -2.07
CA ASP A 28 -19.32 5.42 -0.68
C ASP A 28 -20.08 4.52 0.30
N ALA A 29 -21.31 4.17 -0.01
CA ALA A 29 -22.14 3.30 0.83
C ALA A 29 -21.49 1.92 1.02
N SER A 30 -21.00 1.30 -0.06
CA SER A 30 -20.36 -0.02 -0.01
C SER A 30 -19.04 0.02 0.74
N PHE A 31 -18.27 1.09 0.60
CA PHE A 31 -17.04 1.28 1.37
C PHE A 31 -17.32 1.56 2.84
N ALA A 32 -18.37 2.33 3.17
CA ALA A 32 -18.79 2.57 4.54
C ALA A 32 -19.16 1.27 5.25
N GLU A 33 -19.91 0.38 4.60
CA GLU A 33 -20.23 -0.95 5.14
C GLU A 33 -18.98 -1.79 5.40
N ARG A 34 -18.05 -1.82 4.46
CA ARG A 34 -16.78 -2.56 4.61
C ARG A 34 -15.93 -2.00 5.76
N ILE A 35 -15.86 -0.68 5.91
CA ILE A 35 -15.15 -0.02 7.00
C ILE A 35 -15.81 -0.35 8.34
N ALA A 36 -17.15 -0.31 8.43
CA ALA A 36 -17.89 -0.65 9.64
C ALA A 36 -17.69 -2.10 10.04
N ALA A 37 -17.74 -3.02 9.08
CA ALA A 37 -17.48 -4.44 9.32
C ALA A 37 -16.05 -4.69 9.84
N ALA A 38 -15.05 -4.09 9.20
CA ALA A 38 -13.66 -4.18 9.67
C ALA A 38 -13.50 -3.61 11.09
N ALA A 39 -14.08 -2.43 11.35
CA ALA A 39 -14.01 -1.79 12.66
C ALA A 39 -14.63 -2.66 13.76
N SER A 40 -15.77 -3.31 13.49
CA SER A 40 -16.43 -4.23 14.42
C SER A 40 -15.58 -5.46 14.76
N ALA A 41 -14.71 -5.89 13.84
CA ALA A 41 -13.74 -6.97 14.03
C ALA A 41 -12.41 -6.51 14.66
N GLY A 42 -12.26 -5.23 15.03
CA GLY A 42 -10.98 -4.67 15.50
C GLY A 42 -9.94 -4.53 14.40
N GLU A 43 -10.40 -4.44 13.16
CA GLU A 43 -9.57 -4.37 11.96
C GLU A 43 -9.65 -3.00 11.27
N VAL A 44 -8.84 -2.82 10.25
CA VAL A 44 -8.85 -1.65 9.37
C VAL A 44 -8.61 -2.09 7.94
N LEU A 45 -9.17 -1.36 6.96
CA LEU A 45 -8.89 -1.61 5.56
C LEU A 45 -7.52 -1.04 5.19
N ARG A 46 -6.74 -1.82 4.44
CA ARG A 46 -5.44 -1.43 3.87
C ARG A 46 -5.33 -1.90 2.43
N TYR A 47 -4.65 -1.11 1.63
CA TYR A 47 -4.24 -1.50 0.28
C TYR A 47 -2.96 -2.31 0.39
N VAL A 48 -3.04 -3.60 0.08
CA VAL A 48 -1.97 -4.56 0.33
C VAL A 48 -1.53 -5.23 -0.96
N ALA A 49 -0.23 -5.23 -1.22
CA ALA A 49 0.40 -6.11 -2.18
C ALA A 49 0.93 -7.34 -1.42
N ARG A 50 0.53 -8.53 -1.84
CA ARG A 50 0.88 -9.79 -1.21
C ARG A 50 1.59 -10.70 -2.22
N LEU A 51 2.75 -11.20 -1.82
CA LEU A 51 3.51 -12.19 -2.58
C LEU A 51 3.58 -13.47 -1.74
N GLU A 52 2.91 -14.51 -2.20
CA GLU A 52 2.86 -15.81 -1.51
C GLU A 52 2.94 -16.93 -2.56
N ASN A 53 3.78 -17.93 -2.30
CA ASN A 53 3.93 -19.12 -3.16
C ASN A 53 4.18 -18.77 -4.65
N GLY A 54 4.92 -17.69 -4.92
CA GLY A 54 5.20 -17.24 -6.28
C GLY A 54 4.07 -16.48 -6.97
N ALA A 55 2.92 -16.30 -6.32
CA ALA A 55 1.80 -15.52 -6.83
C ALA A 55 1.76 -14.13 -6.18
N CYS A 56 1.49 -13.11 -7.00
CA CYS A 56 1.33 -11.73 -6.53
C CYS A 56 -0.14 -11.30 -6.65
N ARG A 57 -0.64 -10.69 -5.59
CA ARG A 57 -1.98 -10.12 -5.55
C ARG A 57 -1.94 -8.74 -4.91
N VAL A 58 -2.73 -7.82 -5.46
CA VAL A 58 -2.90 -6.47 -4.89
C VAL A 58 -4.40 -6.26 -4.63
N SER A 59 -4.76 -5.91 -3.40
CA SER A 59 -6.16 -5.79 -3.00
C SER A 59 -6.33 -4.90 -1.76
N ILE A 60 -7.57 -4.43 -1.54
CA ILE A 60 -7.97 -3.85 -0.26
C ILE A 60 -8.31 -4.99 0.68
N GLU A 61 -7.53 -5.13 1.74
CA GLU A 61 -7.67 -6.19 2.75
C GLU A 61 -8.06 -5.61 4.10
N SER A 62 -8.86 -6.36 4.85
CA SER A 62 -9.09 -6.12 6.26
C SER A 62 -7.94 -6.74 7.05
N VAL A 63 -7.28 -5.94 7.88
CA VAL A 63 -6.11 -6.36 8.66
C VAL A 63 -6.25 -5.91 10.11
N LYS A 64 -5.70 -6.64 11.06
CA LYS A 64 -5.73 -6.29 12.48
C LYS A 64 -5.18 -4.89 12.69
N ARG A 65 -5.92 -4.04 13.43
CA ARG A 65 -5.60 -2.63 13.68
C ARG A 65 -4.23 -2.44 14.33
N ASP A 66 -3.88 -3.31 15.25
CA ASP A 66 -2.62 -3.32 16.01
C ASP A 66 -1.51 -4.16 15.34
N GLY A 67 -1.85 -4.84 14.24
CA GLY A 67 -0.88 -5.60 13.45
C GLY A 67 0.06 -4.71 12.64
N PRO A 68 1.13 -5.29 12.08
CA PRO A 68 2.19 -4.52 11.39
C PRO A 68 1.68 -3.69 10.22
N LEU A 69 0.66 -4.15 9.48
CA LEU A 69 0.05 -3.39 8.39
C LEU A 69 -1.04 -2.43 8.90
N GLY A 70 -1.80 -2.80 9.94
CA GLY A 70 -2.88 -1.97 10.47
C GLY A 70 -2.38 -0.76 11.27
N ALA A 71 -1.23 -0.89 11.91
CA ALA A 71 -0.65 0.13 12.76
C ALA A 71 0.05 1.29 12.02
N ILE A 72 0.16 1.23 10.68
CA ILE A 72 0.74 2.33 9.89
C ILE A 72 -0.15 3.59 9.93
N ARG A 73 0.47 4.77 9.93
CA ARG A 73 -0.18 6.10 10.03
C ARG A 73 0.46 7.08 9.03
N ASP A 74 -0.28 8.11 8.71
CA ASP A 74 0.25 9.35 8.10
C ASP A 74 1.14 9.16 6.86
N GLY A 75 0.72 8.32 5.92
CA GLY A 75 1.48 8.08 4.68
C GLY A 75 2.68 7.14 4.85
N GLN A 76 2.83 6.49 6.00
CA GLN A 76 3.81 5.43 6.16
C GLN A 76 3.49 4.24 5.25
N ASN A 77 4.54 3.56 4.81
CA ASN A 77 4.48 2.24 4.22
C ASN A 77 5.07 1.21 5.16
N ALA A 78 4.64 -0.03 5.02
CA ALA A 78 5.23 -1.16 5.73
C ALA A 78 5.48 -2.31 4.76
N LEU A 79 6.65 -2.94 4.90
CA LEU A 79 6.96 -4.22 4.29
C LEU A 79 7.05 -5.26 5.41
N VAL A 80 6.21 -6.30 5.31
CA VAL A 80 6.15 -7.39 6.29
C VAL A 80 6.64 -8.66 5.62
N ILE A 81 7.70 -9.24 6.16
CA ILE A 81 8.36 -10.41 5.59
C ILE A 81 8.24 -11.57 6.57
N HIS A 82 7.53 -12.62 6.15
CA HIS A 82 7.53 -13.92 6.80
C HIS A 82 8.52 -14.85 6.08
N SER A 83 9.37 -15.50 6.83
CA SER A 83 10.32 -16.44 6.28
C SER A 83 10.58 -17.56 7.28
N ARG A 84 11.39 -18.54 6.88
CA ARG A 84 11.83 -19.60 7.79
C ARG A 84 12.48 -19.05 9.07
N TYR A 85 13.13 -17.90 9.00
CA TYR A 85 13.84 -17.30 10.14
C TYR A 85 13.02 -16.24 10.89
N TYR A 86 12.02 -15.64 10.22
CA TYR A 86 11.17 -14.59 10.75
C TYR A 86 9.74 -15.11 10.93
N GLN A 87 9.57 -16.02 11.89
CA GLN A 87 8.30 -16.58 12.33
C GLN A 87 8.42 -17.12 13.77
N PRO A 88 7.38 -17.06 14.58
CA PRO A 88 6.05 -16.49 14.27
C PRO A 88 6.04 -14.97 14.16
N LEU A 89 7.11 -14.28 14.54
CA LEU A 89 7.24 -12.83 14.47
C LEU A 89 7.91 -12.44 13.14
N PRO A 90 7.21 -11.73 12.24
CA PRO A 90 7.77 -11.32 10.97
C PRO A 90 8.79 -10.19 11.11
N MET A 91 9.69 -10.07 10.13
CA MET A 91 10.47 -8.85 9.97
C MET A 91 9.58 -7.75 9.41
N VAL A 92 9.64 -6.56 10.01
CA VAL A 92 8.83 -5.40 9.58
C VAL A 92 9.75 -4.22 9.31
N LEU A 93 9.70 -3.73 8.08
CA LEU A 93 10.31 -2.45 7.69
C LEU A 93 9.20 -1.42 7.58
N ARG A 94 9.34 -0.28 8.25
CA ARG A 94 8.35 0.80 8.24
C ARG A 94 9.03 2.13 7.99
N GLY A 95 8.41 2.97 7.17
CA GLY A 95 8.91 4.32 6.90
C GLY A 95 8.01 5.06 5.92
N TYR A 96 8.36 6.31 5.67
CA TYR A 96 7.73 7.07 4.60
C TYR A 96 8.28 6.60 3.25
N GLY A 97 7.39 6.23 2.33
CA GLY A 97 7.77 5.84 0.97
C GLY A 97 7.67 6.99 -0.03
N ALA A 98 6.98 8.06 0.33
CA ALA A 98 6.76 9.22 -0.53
C ALA A 98 6.90 10.52 0.27
N GLY A 99 7.03 11.64 -0.45
CA GLY A 99 7.20 12.98 0.09
C GLY A 99 8.46 13.65 -0.45
N ALA A 100 8.45 14.97 -0.54
CA ALA A 100 9.52 15.75 -1.16
C ALA A 100 10.90 15.45 -0.56
N ALA A 101 11.02 15.42 0.76
CA ALA A 101 12.28 15.17 1.45
C ALA A 101 12.82 13.76 1.20
N VAL A 102 11.97 12.74 1.31
CA VAL A 102 12.38 11.32 1.10
C VAL A 102 12.78 11.08 -0.35
N THR A 103 12.02 11.62 -1.30
CA THR A 103 12.33 11.51 -2.74
C THR A 103 13.62 12.24 -3.08
N ALA A 104 13.81 13.47 -2.58
CA ALA A 104 15.03 14.23 -2.79
C ALA A 104 16.26 13.53 -2.20
N ALA A 105 16.14 12.94 -1.01
CA ALA A 105 17.22 12.16 -0.40
C ALA A 105 17.60 10.93 -1.23
N GLY A 106 16.61 10.23 -1.80
CA GLY A 106 16.83 9.09 -2.70
C GLY A 106 17.57 9.51 -3.96
N VAL A 107 17.10 10.54 -4.66
CA VAL A 107 17.74 11.08 -5.87
C VAL A 107 19.16 11.56 -5.58
N PHE A 108 19.36 12.26 -4.46
CA PHE A 108 20.69 12.74 -4.07
C PHE A 108 21.64 11.57 -3.75
N GLY A 109 21.14 10.54 -3.05
CA GLY A 109 21.90 9.32 -2.77
C GLY A 109 22.35 8.60 -4.04
N ASP A 110 21.48 8.52 -5.05
CA ASP A 110 21.83 7.91 -6.33
C ASP A 110 22.84 8.77 -7.10
N LEU A 111 22.70 10.10 -7.08
CA LEU A 111 23.68 11.01 -7.65
C LEU A 111 25.08 10.82 -7.02
N LEU A 112 25.16 10.73 -5.69
CA LEU A 112 26.42 10.47 -5.00
C LEU A 112 27.05 9.13 -5.42
N ARG A 113 26.25 8.08 -5.62
CA ARG A 113 26.76 6.78 -6.10
C ARG A 113 27.35 6.85 -7.50
N THR A 114 26.87 7.74 -8.38
CA THR A 114 27.45 7.91 -9.71
C THR A 114 28.82 8.60 -9.68
N VAL A 115 29.05 9.46 -8.69
CA VAL A 115 30.31 10.19 -8.52
C VAL A 115 31.32 9.40 -7.69
N TRP A 116 30.83 8.64 -6.71
CA TRP A 116 31.65 7.86 -5.81
C TRP A 116 31.76 6.40 -6.29
N ARG A 117 32.44 6.20 -7.41
CA ARG A 117 32.92 4.86 -7.77
C ARG A 117 34.12 4.56 -6.88
N PRO A 118 34.16 3.42 -6.16
CA PRO A 118 35.41 2.90 -5.63
C PRO A 118 36.37 2.76 -6.82
N LEU A 119 37.56 3.32 -6.69
CA LEU A 119 38.62 3.03 -7.64
C LEU A 119 38.87 1.51 -7.54
N ASP A 120 38.51 0.79 -8.61
CA ASP A 120 38.87 -0.62 -8.72
C ASP A 120 40.39 -0.73 -8.60
N ASN A 121 40.87 -1.34 -7.52
CA ASN A 121 42.23 -1.78 -7.38
C ASN A 121 42.41 -3.14 -8.04
#